data_c91af6a113a0fd6637ddcc5e456e2ddf
#
_entry.id   c91af6a113a0fd6637ddcc5e456e2ddf
#
_cell.length_a   1.000
_cell.length_b   1.000
_cell.length_c   1.000
_cell.angle_alpha   90.00
_cell.angle_beta   90.00
_cell.angle_gamma   90.00
#
_symmetry.space_group_name_H-M   'P 1'
#
loop_
_entity.id
_entity.type
_entity.pdbx_description
1 polymer ?
#
loop_
_entity_poly.entity_id
_entity_poly.type
_entity_poly.pdbx_seq_one_letter_code
_entity_poly.pdbx_strand_id
1 'polypeptide(L)'
;LTHKLLAGAVMLACAGLAQAATLTISCGTVGQDYDSCKRLTDEWARKTGNTVQLLSIPNSSTEILDLYKKMFASHAADVDVVIVDAVWPAQIGEHLLDLKEAASDEVKKHFPALIQNNTVHERLVALPWFADVGLLYYRKDLLDKYQQPVPKTWEEFTHAARVVQEGERQGGRADFSGYVWEGKAYEGLTCNALEWVHSDGGGTFVDNTTGQISIDVAKTGGAFDRAAQWVGTISPKTVLGFGEEEARSVFQNGNAAFMRNW
;
A
#
# COMPACT_ATOMS: atom_id res chain seq x y z
N LEU A 1 29.31 -60.45 51.50
CA LEU A 1 29.83 -59.81 50.27
C LEU A 1 28.66 -59.15 49.57
N THR A 2 28.55 -57.86 49.74
CA THR A 2 27.46 -56.98 49.19
C THR A 2 27.93 -56.31 47.91
N HIS A 3 27.32 -56.67 46.78
CA HIS A 3 27.52 -55.97 45.53
C HIS A 3 26.58 -54.76 45.50
N LYS A 4 27.12 -53.55 45.59
CA LYS A 4 26.41 -52.32 45.27
C LYS A 4 26.46 -52.11 43.75
N LEU A 5 25.36 -52.30 43.11
CA LEU A 5 25.13 -51.87 41.74
C LEU A 5 24.90 -50.38 41.72
N LEU A 6 25.82 -49.59 41.16
CA LEU A 6 25.63 -48.21 40.79
C LEU A 6 24.78 -48.16 39.50
N ALA A 7 23.54 -47.78 39.64
CA ALA A 7 22.71 -47.43 38.50
C ALA A 7 23.03 -45.97 38.13
N GLY A 8 23.87 -45.75 37.14
CA GLY A 8 24.11 -44.44 36.53
C GLY A 8 22.91 -44.06 35.68
N ALA A 9 22.08 -43.12 36.16
CA ALA A 9 21.04 -42.48 35.37
C ALA A 9 21.69 -41.54 34.34
N VAL A 10 21.78 -41.98 33.09
CA VAL A 10 22.12 -41.12 31.97
C VAL A 10 20.85 -40.35 31.65
N MET A 11 20.71 -39.12 32.20
CA MET A 11 19.77 -38.15 31.69
C MET A 11 20.25 -37.72 30.31
N LEU A 12 19.73 -38.29 29.27
CA LEU A 12 19.77 -37.69 27.93
C LEU A 12 18.94 -36.42 27.99
N ALA A 13 19.64 -35.31 28.18
CA ALA A 13 19.06 -34.00 27.89
C ALA A 13 18.79 -33.95 26.37
N CYS A 14 17.58 -34.23 25.98
CA CYS A 14 17.06 -33.86 24.68
C CYS A 14 16.96 -32.33 24.66
N ALA A 15 18.11 -31.67 24.54
CA ALA A 15 18.12 -30.31 24.00
C ALA A 15 17.59 -30.42 22.58
N GLY A 16 16.30 -30.21 22.41
CA GLY A 16 15.71 -30.05 21.09
C GLY A 16 16.51 -28.94 20.42
N LEU A 17 17.35 -29.31 19.47
CA LEU A 17 17.97 -28.38 18.57
C LEU A 17 16.79 -27.67 17.90
N ALA A 18 16.48 -26.44 18.33
CA ALA A 18 15.58 -25.59 17.62
C ALA A 18 16.19 -25.42 16.23
N GLN A 19 15.68 -26.17 15.28
CA GLN A 19 16.15 -26.10 13.90
C GLN A 19 15.70 -24.75 13.37
N ALA A 20 16.65 -23.96 12.87
CA ALA A 20 16.35 -22.68 12.26
C ALA A 20 15.30 -22.87 11.16
N ALA A 21 14.16 -22.22 11.29
CA ALA A 21 13.13 -22.24 10.28
C ALA A 21 13.48 -21.29 9.14
N THR A 22 13.11 -21.65 7.93
CA THR A 22 13.12 -20.73 6.80
C THR A 22 11.69 -20.29 6.55
N LEU A 23 11.46 -18.97 6.55
CA LEU A 23 10.17 -18.35 6.26
C LEU A 23 10.27 -17.60 4.93
N THR A 24 9.28 -17.81 4.06
CA THR A 24 9.12 -17.05 2.82
C THR A 24 8.07 -15.96 3.04
N ILE A 25 8.47 -14.71 2.81
CA ILE A 25 7.62 -13.53 3.03
C ILE A 25 7.48 -12.77 1.73
N SER A 26 6.26 -12.41 1.34
CA SER A 26 6.05 -11.45 0.27
C SER A 26 6.09 -10.03 0.84
N CYS A 27 6.97 -9.22 0.29
CA CYS A 27 7.04 -7.78 0.50
C CYS A 27 7.12 -7.13 -0.87
N GLY A 28 6.89 -5.85 -1.00
CA GLY A 28 7.10 -5.14 -2.28
C GLY A 28 8.45 -5.50 -2.93
N THR A 29 8.64 -5.15 -4.18
CA THR A 29 9.89 -5.45 -4.91
C THR A 29 10.79 -4.25 -5.11
N VAL A 30 10.26 -3.05 -4.91
CA VAL A 30 10.97 -1.77 -5.11
C VAL A 30 10.55 -0.76 -4.06
N GLY A 31 11.34 0.31 -3.96
CA GLY A 31 11.02 1.45 -3.10
C GLY A 31 11.26 1.20 -1.62
N GLN A 32 10.78 2.14 -0.82
CA GLN A 32 11.06 2.17 0.62
C GLN A 32 10.38 1.03 1.38
N ASP A 33 9.26 0.52 0.87
CA ASP A 33 8.53 -0.60 1.48
C ASP A 33 9.36 -1.88 1.40
N TYR A 34 9.96 -2.17 0.24
CA TYR A 34 10.88 -3.28 0.09
C TYR A 34 12.10 -3.14 1.03
N ASP A 35 12.75 -1.96 1.04
CA ASP A 35 13.93 -1.71 1.87
C ASP A 35 13.60 -1.86 3.36
N SER A 36 12.44 -1.37 3.79
CA SER A 36 11.97 -1.49 5.17
C SER A 36 11.64 -2.94 5.54
N CYS A 37 10.95 -3.65 4.66
CA CYS A 37 10.65 -5.06 4.86
C CYS A 37 11.94 -5.89 4.96
N LYS A 38 12.85 -5.72 4.01
CA LYS A 38 14.14 -6.40 4.03
C LYS A 38 14.93 -6.14 5.31
N ARG A 39 15.05 -4.88 5.70
CA ARG A 39 15.77 -4.50 6.92
C ARG A 39 15.18 -5.14 8.18
N LEU A 40 13.86 -5.12 8.32
CA LEU A 40 13.17 -5.63 9.50
C LEU A 40 13.17 -7.16 9.55
N THR A 41 13.02 -7.82 8.41
CA THR A 41 13.12 -9.28 8.32
C THR A 41 14.54 -9.79 8.56
N ASP A 42 15.58 -9.08 8.07
CA ASP A 42 16.98 -9.38 8.36
C ASP A 42 17.29 -9.20 9.86
N GLU A 43 16.69 -8.17 10.51
CA GLU A 43 16.85 -7.96 11.96
C GLU A 43 16.19 -9.08 12.76
N TRP A 44 14.98 -9.48 12.39
CA TRP A 44 14.28 -10.59 13.01
C TRP A 44 15.04 -11.91 12.84
N ALA A 45 15.53 -12.20 11.65
CA ALA A 45 16.33 -13.38 11.35
C ALA A 45 17.57 -13.46 12.26
N ARG A 46 18.30 -12.35 12.39
CA ARG A 46 19.47 -12.28 13.30
C ARG A 46 19.12 -12.52 14.76
N LYS A 47 17.96 -11.97 15.23
CA LYS A 47 17.52 -12.12 16.62
C LYS A 47 17.07 -13.54 16.97
N THR A 48 16.49 -14.24 16.01
CA THR A 48 15.86 -15.55 16.22
C THR A 48 16.71 -16.74 15.76
N GLY A 49 17.75 -16.47 14.96
CA GLY A 49 18.53 -17.52 14.31
C GLY A 49 17.81 -18.20 13.13
N ASN A 50 16.65 -17.67 12.71
CA ASN A 50 15.89 -18.15 11.57
C ASN A 50 16.38 -17.53 10.26
N THR A 51 15.90 -18.05 9.13
CA THR A 51 16.16 -17.52 7.80
C THR A 51 14.89 -16.90 7.21
N VAL A 52 15.01 -15.79 6.50
CA VAL A 52 13.91 -15.20 5.75
C VAL A 52 14.28 -15.16 4.27
N GLN A 53 13.37 -15.63 3.43
CA GLN A 53 13.41 -15.47 1.98
C GLN A 53 12.33 -14.48 1.55
N LEU A 54 12.71 -13.47 0.76
CA LEU A 54 11.74 -12.52 0.22
C LEU A 54 11.23 -13.02 -1.13
N LEU A 55 9.92 -13.21 -1.23
CA LEU A 55 9.26 -13.56 -2.48
C LEU A 55 9.14 -12.31 -3.35
N SER A 56 9.63 -12.39 -4.59
CA SER A 56 9.42 -11.34 -5.58
C SER A 56 7.97 -11.37 -6.07
N ILE A 57 7.28 -10.24 -5.94
CA ILE A 57 5.89 -10.07 -6.34
C ILE A 57 5.77 -8.88 -7.31
N PRO A 58 4.69 -8.77 -8.10
CA PRO A 58 4.41 -7.58 -8.92
C PRO A 58 4.35 -6.28 -8.09
N ASN A 59 4.41 -5.12 -8.73
CA ASN A 59 4.22 -3.83 -8.05
C ASN A 59 2.74 -3.41 -7.99
N SER A 60 1.90 -3.93 -8.89
CA SER A 60 0.47 -3.60 -8.92
C SER A 60 -0.29 -4.44 -7.88
N SER A 61 -1.02 -3.78 -6.98
CA SER A 61 -1.91 -4.44 -6.00
C SER A 61 -2.88 -5.41 -6.66
N THR A 62 -3.45 -5.07 -7.80
CA THR A 62 -4.34 -5.96 -8.57
C THR A 62 -3.62 -7.22 -9.03
N GLU A 63 -2.39 -7.10 -9.56
CA GLU A 63 -1.60 -8.25 -10.03
C GLU A 63 -1.14 -9.14 -8.85
N ILE A 64 -0.83 -8.53 -7.70
CA ILE A 64 -0.48 -9.28 -6.48
C ILE A 64 -1.68 -10.10 -5.99
N LEU A 65 -2.87 -9.49 -5.94
CA LEU A 65 -4.08 -10.19 -5.54
C LEU A 65 -4.37 -11.41 -6.44
N ASP A 66 -4.22 -11.23 -7.75
CA ASP A 66 -4.39 -12.34 -8.72
C ASP A 66 -3.35 -13.45 -8.53
N LEU A 67 -2.11 -13.07 -8.19
CA LEU A 67 -1.05 -14.02 -7.86
C LEU A 67 -1.43 -14.84 -6.61
N TYR A 68 -1.83 -14.17 -5.53
CA TYR A 68 -2.22 -14.85 -4.29
C TYR A 68 -3.43 -15.76 -4.47
N LYS A 69 -4.46 -15.33 -5.19
CA LYS A 69 -5.61 -16.18 -5.50
C LYS A 69 -5.20 -17.46 -6.23
N LYS A 70 -4.25 -17.38 -7.17
CA LYS A 70 -3.71 -18.55 -7.87
C LYS A 70 -2.90 -19.47 -6.93
N MET A 71 -2.04 -18.88 -6.09
CA MET A 71 -1.24 -19.64 -5.11
C MET A 71 -2.14 -20.38 -4.11
N PHE A 72 -3.14 -19.72 -3.54
CA PHE A 72 -4.07 -20.31 -2.59
C PHE A 72 -4.94 -21.39 -3.24
N ALA A 73 -5.44 -21.16 -4.45
CA ALA A 73 -6.23 -22.15 -5.19
C ALA A 73 -5.42 -23.42 -5.53
N SER A 74 -4.12 -23.30 -5.73
CA SER A 74 -3.22 -24.43 -5.98
C SER A 74 -2.71 -25.10 -4.70
N HIS A 75 -3.08 -24.59 -3.52
CA HIS A 75 -2.51 -25.01 -2.23
C HIS A 75 -0.97 -24.95 -2.21
N ALA A 76 -0.40 -23.98 -2.91
CA ALA A 76 1.04 -23.78 -2.93
C ALA A 76 1.54 -23.41 -1.53
N ALA A 77 2.60 -24.10 -1.09
CA ALA A 77 3.27 -23.85 0.19
C ALA A 77 4.52 -22.97 0.01
N ASP A 78 4.49 -22.07 -0.98
CA ASP A 78 5.66 -21.30 -1.39
C ASP A 78 5.80 -19.98 -0.61
N VAL A 79 4.81 -19.63 0.22
CA VAL A 79 4.80 -18.40 1.02
C VAL A 79 4.20 -18.65 2.40
N ASP A 80 4.87 -18.19 3.44
CA ASP A 80 4.41 -18.31 4.83
C ASP A 80 3.73 -17.03 5.33
N VAL A 81 4.19 -15.86 4.87
CA VAL A 81 3.65 -14.56 5.25
C VAL A 81 3.43 -13.71 4.01
N VAL A 82 2.24 -13.16 3.89
CA VAL A 82 1.86 -12.30 2.76
C VAL A 82 1.58 -10.89 3.25
N ILE A 83 2.00 -9.88 2.47
CA ILE A 83 1.49 -8.53 2.64
C ILE A 83 0.03 -8.50 2.14
N VAL A 84 -0.82 -7.79 2.87
CA VAL A 84 -2.26 -7.72 2.57
C VAL A 84 -2.66 -6.26 2.41
N ASP A 85 -3.15 -5.92 1.25
CA ASP A 85 -3.72 -4.60 0.97
C ASP A 85 -5.04 -4.41 1.72
N ALA A 86 -5.39 -3.17 2.06
CA ALA A 86 -6.58 -2.83 2.83
C ALA A 86 -7.90 -3.33 2.21
N VAL A 87 -7.96 -3.53 0.91
CA VAL A 87 -9.17 -4.00 0.20
C VAL A 87 -9.24 -5.52 0.04
N TRP A 88 -8.24 -6.29 0.51
CA TRP A 88 -8.20 -7.75 0.29
C TRP A 88 -8.71 -8.62 1.45
N PRO A 89 -8.77 -8.19 2.73
CA PRO A 89 -9.12 -9.10 3.82
C PRO A 89 -10.39 -9.91 3.58
N ALA A 90 -11.44 -9.27 3.05
CA ALA A 90 -12.70 -9.96 2.73
C ALA A 90 -12.58 -10.92 1.52
N GLN A 91 -11.57 -10.78 0.67
CA GLN A 91 -11.42 -11.57 -0.55
C GLN A 91 -10.53 -12.81 -0.36
N ILE A 92 -9.55 -12.75 0.55
CA ILE A 92 -8.57 -13.82 0.75
C ILE A 92 -8.51 -14.31 2.20
N GLY A 93 -9.28 -13.72 3.11
CA GLY A 93 -9.23 -14.03 4.55
C GLY A 93 -9.53 -15.48 4.88
N GLU A 94 -10.28 -16.21 4.04
CA GLU A 94 -10.52 -17.64 4.24
C GLU A 94 -9.25 -18.48 4.15
N HIS A 95 -8.24 -18.02 3.42
CA HIS A 95 -6.96 -18.68 3.24
C HIS A 95 -5.92 -18.30 4.32
N LEU A 96 -6.21 -17.30 5.15
CA LEU A 96 -5.31 -16.79 6.15
C LEU A 96 -5.62 -17.35 7.54
N LEU A 97 -4.60 -17.45 8.39
CA LEU A 97 -4.76 -17.88 9.78
C LEU A 97 -5.52 -16.86 10.60
N ASP A 98 -6.25 -17.32 11.61
CA ASP A 98 -6.81 -16.45 12.63
C ASP A 98 -5.71 -16.07 13.65
N LEU A 99 -5.38 -14.80 13.70
CA LEU A 99 -4.34 -14.23 14.55
C LEU A 99 -4.89 -13.70 15.89
N LYS A 100 -6.20 -13.78 16.12
CA LYS A 100 -6.89 -13.10 17.24
C LYS A 100 -6.31 -13.46 18.60
N GLU A 101 -6.02 -14.73 18.84
CA GLU A 101 -5.42 -15.18 20.09
C GLU A 101 -3.92 -14.85 20.15
N ALA A 102 -3.18 -15.23 19.08
CA ALA A 102 -1.74 -15.07 19.02
C ALA A 102 -1.29 -13.60 19.04
N ALA A 103 -2.12 -12.68 18.54
CA ALA A 103 -1.81 -11.25 18.43
C ALA A 103 -2.58 -10.37 19.44
N SER A 104 -3.18 -10.94 20.49
CA SER A 104 -4.07 -10.23 21.42
C SER A 104 -3.43 -9.00 22.09
N ASP A 105 -2.13 -9.00 22.33
CA ASP A 105 -1.40 -7.85 22.87
C ASP A 105 -0.95 -6.87 21.79
N GLU A 106 -0.66 -7.33 20.59
CA GLU A 106 -0.26 -6.47 19.47
C GLU A 106 -1.43 -5.61 18.97
N VAL A 107 -2.64 -6.18 18.91
CA VAL A 107 -3.87 -5.49 18.50
C VAL A 107 -4.07 -4.15 19.22
N LYS A 108 -3.73 -4.09 20.50
CA LYS A 108 -3.90 -2.88 21.34
C LYS A 108 -2.98 -1.71 20.94
N LYS A 109 -1.95 -1.97 20.12
CA LYS A 109 -0.96 -0.99 19.66
C LYS A 109 -1.34 -0.35 18.33
N HIS A 110 -2.39 -0.85 17.67
CA HIS A 110 -2.81 -0.41 16.36
C HIS A 110 -4.10 0.43 16.40
N PHE A 111 -4.34 1.20 15.34
CA PHE A 111 -5.59 1.94 15.18
C PHE A 111 -6.77 0.96 15.09
N PRO A 112 -7.84 1.17 15.89
CA PRO A 112 -9.00 0.26 15.88
C PRO A 112 -9.62 0.06 14.51
N ALA A 113 -9.66 1.09 13.67
CA ALA A 113 -10.19 1.00 12.31
C ALA A 113 -9.42 0.02 11.42
N LEU A 114 -8.09 -0.04 11.56
CA LEU A 114 -7.26 -0.98 10.80
C LEU A 114 -7.47 -2.43 11.28
N ILE A 115 -7.61 -2.63 12.60
CA ILE A 115 -7.94 -3.94 13.17
C ILE A 115 -9.33 -4.39 12.71
N GLN A 116 -10.31 -3.49 12.72
CA GLN A 116 -11.66 -3.78 12.23
C GLN A 116 -11.63 -4.18 10.75
N ASN A 117 -10.89 -3.44 9.91
CA ASN A 117 -10.74 -3.76 8.48
C ASN A 117 -10.12 -5.15 8.25
N ASN A 118 -9.14 -5.52 9.09
CA ASN A 118 -8.45 -6.80 9.01
C ASN A 118 -9.19 -7.95 9.72
N THR A 119 -10.41 -7.71 10.23
CA THR A 119 -11.24 -8.70 10.89
C THR A 119 -12.39 -9.12 9.96
N VAL A 120 -12.37 -10.37 9.53
CA VAL A 120 -13.35 -10.96 8.61
C VAL A 120 -14.04 -12.12 9.30
N HIS A 121 -15.39 -12.09 9.41
CA HIS A 121 -16.17 -13.13 10.10
C HIS A 121 -15.61 -13.45 11.50
N GLU A 122 -15.36 -12.41 12.29
CA GLU A 122 -14.80 -12.47 13.65
C GLU A 122 -13.35 -13.01 13.75
N ARG A 123 -12.69 -13.31 12.65
CA ARG A 123 -11.29 -13.74 12.58
C ARG A 123 -10.39 -12.56 12.24
N LEU A 124 -9.34 -12.35 13.00
CA LEU A 124 -8.29 -11.39 12.67
C LEU A 124 -7.33 -12.03 11.67
N VAL A 125 -7.46 -11.69 10.39
CA VAL A 125 -6.72 -12.36 9.31
C VAL A 125 -5.41 -11.67 8.92
N ALA A 126 -5.19 -10.43 9.38
CA ALA A 126 -3.94 -9.70 9.17
C ALA A 126 -3.70 -8.71 10.31
N LEU A 127 -2.42 -8.38 10.54
CA LEU A 127 -2.02 -7.27 11.41
C LEU A 127 -1.60 -6.07 10.56
N PRO A 128 -1.90 -4.83 11.00
CA PRO A 128 -1.42 -3.65 10.31
C PRO A 128 0.11 -3.61 10.29
N TRP A 129 0.68 -3.41 9.11
CA TRP A 129 2.11 -3.22 8.90
C TRP A 129 2.46 -1.73 8.91
N PHE A 130 1.75 -0.96 8.12
CA PHE A 130 1.77 0.51 8.07
C PHE A 130 0.36 1.02 7.70
N ALA A 131 0.17 2.33 7.71
CA ALA A 131 -1.05 2.96 7.26
C ALA A 131 -0.72 3.86 6.06
N ASP A 132 -1.32 3.58 4.93
CA ASP A 132 -1.28 4.44 3.77
C ASP A 132 -2.40 5.46 3.81
N VAL A 133 -2.03 6.70 3.50
CA VAL A 133 -2.97 7.82 3.40
C VAL A 133 -2.70 8.53 2.07
N GLY A 134 -3.72 8.69 1.24
CA GLY A 134 -3.62 9.48 0.03
C GLY A 134 -3.34 10.93 0.35
N LEU A 135 -2.25 11.47 -0.19
CA LEU A 135 -1.79 12.84 0.05
C LEU A 135 -1.55 13.57 -1.27
N LEU A 136 -1.80 14.86 -1.25
CA LEU A 136 -1.37 15.77 -2.31
C LEU A 136 -0.01 16.36 -1.94
N TYR A 137 1.04 15.87 -2.57
CA TYR A 137 2.38 16.44 -2.50
C TYR A 137 2.49 17.64 -3.43
N TYR A 138 3.18 18.68 -3.00
CA TYR A 138 3.37 19.86 -3.83
C TYR A 138 4.76 20.50 -3.65
N ARG A 139 5.22 21.14 -4.68
CA ARG A 139 6.45 21.91 -4.71
C ARG A 139 6.20 23.32 -4.16
N LYS A 140 6.40 23.46 -2.84
CA LYS A 140 6.21 24.75 -2.17
C LYS A 140 7.07 25.84 -2.79
N ASP A 141 8.31 25.54 -3.13
CA ASP A 141 9.25 26.46 -3.79
C ASP A 141 8.73 26.98 -5.14
N LEU A 142 8.05 26.14 -5.92
CA LEU A 142 7.45 26.56 -7.18
C LEU A 142 6.15 27.36 -6.97
N LEU A 143 5.33 26.99 -5.98
CA LEU A 143 4.18 27.80 -5.63
C LEU A 143 4.62 29.20 -5.21
N ASP A 144 5.63 29.32 -4.36
CA ASP A 144 6.19 30.61 -3.93
C ASP A 144 6.76 31.39 -5.14
N LYS A 145 7.51 30.72 -6.03
CA LYS A 145 8.11 31.33 -7.24
C LYS A 145 7.05 31.94 -8.16
N TYR A 146 5.94 31.25 -8.35
CA TYR A 146 4.85 31.70 -9.23
C TYR A 146 3.70 32.38 -8.48
N GLN A 147 3.91 32.72 -7.21
CA GLN A 147 2.95 33.44 -6.36
C GLN A 147 1.58 32.76 -6.29
N GLN A 148 1.58 31.44 -6.25
CA GLN A 148 0.36 30.65 -6.10
C GLN A 148 0.18 30.22 -4.64
N PRO A 149 -1.01 30.43 -4.04
CA PRO A 149 -1.31 29.88 -2.73
C PRO A 149 -1.43 28.34 -2.80
N VAL A 150 -1.30 27.68 -1.66
CA VAL A 150 -1.65 26.27 -1.56
C VAL A 150 -3.15 26.12 -1.84
N PRO A 151 -3.56 25.34 -2.87
CA PRO A 151 -4.95 25.27 -3.30
C PRO A 151 -5.84 24.58 -2.26
N LYS A 152 -7.08 25.03 -2.14
CA LYS A 152 -8.11 24.46 -1.25
C LYS A 152 -9.29 23.87 -2.00
N THR A 153 -9.42 24.15 -3.29
CA THR A 153 -10.44 23.58 -4.19
C THR A 153 -9.79 22.98 -5.42
N TRP A 154 -10.53 22.17 -6.15
CA TRP A 154 -10.04 21.57 -7.39
C TRP A 154 -9.84 22.59 -8.51
N GLU A 155 -10.59 23.69 -8.50
CA GLU A 155 -10.43 24.82 -9.43
C GLU A 155 -9.12 25.57 -9.14
N GLU A 156 -8.87 25.92 -7.88
CA GLU A 156 -7.61 26.54 -7.44
C GLU A 156 -6.42 25.62 -7.74
N PHE A 157 -6.57 24.33 -7.49
CA PHE A 157 -5.56 23.31 -7.78
C PHE A 157 -5.22 23.26 -9.27
N THR A 158 -6.24 23.14 -10.12
CA THR A 158 -6.05 23.07 -11.59
C THR A 158 -5.42 24.35 -12.11
N HIS A 159 -5.81 25.50 -11.57
CA HIS A 159 -5.22 26.81 -11.92
C HIS A 159 -3.73 26.87 -11.52
N ALA A 160 -3.41 26.59 -10.27
CA ALA A 160 -2.03 26.63 -9.77
C ALA A 160 -1.12 25.66 -10.52
N ALA A 161 -1.58 24.43 -10.76
CA ALA A 161 -0.86 23.43 -11.52
C ALA A 161 -0.53 23.91 -12.94
N ARG A 162 -1.50 24.55 -13.60
CA ARG A 162 -1.32 25.14 -14.95
C ARG A 162 -0.30 26.28 -14.94
N VAL A 163 -0.45 27.25 -14.02
CA VAL A 163 0.45 28.40 -13.93
C VAL A 163 1.90 27.95 -13.71
N VAL A 164 2.12 27.03 -12.78
CA VAL A 164 3.47 26.49 -12.51
C VAL A 164 4.00 25.74 -13.73
N GLN A 165 3.19 24.88 -14.36
CA GLN A 165 3.59 24.12 -15.53
C GLN A 165 4.02 25.06 -16.69
N GLU A 166 3.20 26.05 -17.01
CA GLU A 166 3.48 26.99 -18.09
C GLU A 166 4.73 27.79 -17.81
N GLY A 167 4.92 28.28 -16.57
CA GLY A 167 6.11 29.02 -16.18
C GLY A 167 7.39 28.18 -16.25
N GLU A 168 7.36 26.93 -15.80
CA GLU A 168 8.50 26.02 -15.87
C GLU A 168 8.83 25.64 -17.33
N ARG A 169 7.83 25.43 -18.17
CA ARG A 169 8.01 25.16 -19.61
C ARG A 169 8.60 26.33 -20.35
N GLN A 170 8.15 27.54 -20.07
CA GLN A 170 8.75 28.77 -20.61
C GLN A 170 10.19 28.96 -20.11
N GLY A 171 10.51 28.51 -18.90
CA GLY A 171 11.86 28.48 -18.34
C GLY A 171 12.78 27.40 -18.90
N GLY A 172 12.34 26.65 -19.95
CA GLY A 172 13.15 25.66 -20.65
C GLY A 172 12.92 24.21 -20.22
N ARG A 173 11.97 23.93 -19.33
CA ARG A 173 11.61 22.59 -18.86
C ARG A 173 10.41 22.06 -19.65
N ALA A 174 10.60 21.76 -20.94
CA ALA A 174 9.53 21.45 -21.89
C ALA A 174 8.58 20.32 -21.42
N ASP A 175 9.11 19.32 -20.72
CA ASP A 175 8.36 18.13 -20.26
C ASP A 175 7.80 18.28 -18.83
N PHE A 176 7.89 19.48 -18.24
CA PHE A 176 7.37 19.70 -16.89
C PHE A 176 5.85 19.56 -16.85
N SER A 177 5.34 18.89 -15.82
CA SER A 177 3.92 18.61 -15.64
C SER A 177 3.37 19.35 -14.42
N GLY A 178 2.14 19.82 -14.52
CA GLY A 178 1.44 20.43 -13.39
C GLY A 178 1.09 19.41 -12.34
N TYR A 179 0.64 18.21 -12.75
CA TYR A 179 0.13 17.17 -11.86
C TYR A 179 0.42 15.76 -12.37
N VAL A 180 0.85 14.88 -11.47
CA VAL A 180 1.01 13.43 -11.71
C VAL A 180 0.30 12.62 -10.62
N TRP A 181 -0.23 11.47 -11.00
CA TRP A 181 -1.08 10.61 -10.17
C TRP A 181 -1.14 9.20 -10.73
N GLU A 182 -1.73 8.24 -9.98
CA GLU A 182 -1.87 6.84 -10.39
C GLU A 182 -3.03 6.70 -11.39
N GLY A 183 -2.73 6.87 -12.68
CA GLY A 183 -3.72 6.84 -13.77
C GLY A 183 -3.82 5.50 -14.50
N LYS A 184 -2.95 4.54 -14.22
CA LYS A 184 -3.03 3.17 -14.75
C LYS A 184 -4.35 2.51 -14.30
N ALA A 185 -4.93 1.66 -15.15
CA ALA A 185 -6.15 0.92 -14.82
C ALA A 185 -5.84 -0.22 -13.83
N TYR A 186 -5.87 0.08 -12.53
CA TYR A 186 -5.70 -0.84 -11.41
C TYR A 186 -6.33 -0.23 -10.14
N GLU A 187 -6.13 -0.86 -8.98
CA GLU A 187 -6.71 -0.44 -7.70
C GLU A 187 -6.38 1.02 -7.34
N GLY A 188 -5.13 1.49 -7.52
CA GLY A 188 -4.71 2.85 -7.21
C GLY A 188 -5.53 3.93 -7.93
N LEU A 189 -5.97 3.69 -9.19
CA LEU A 189 -6.90 4.60 -9.87
C LEU A 189 -8.26 4.67 -9.16
N THR A 190 -8.75 3.56 -8.62
CA THR A 190 -9.99 3.54 -7.84
C THR A 190 -9.89 4.39 -6.59
N CYS A 191 -8.74 4.36 -5.90
CA CYS A 191 -8.46 5.21 -4.74
C CYS A 191 -8.45 6.69 -5.11
N ASN A 192 -7.74 7.07 -6.20
CA ASN A 192 -7.76 8.45 -6.71
C ASN A 192 -9.19 8.90 -7.05
N ALA A 193 -9.94 8.05 -7.75
CA ALA A 193 -11.32 8.34 -8.15
C ALA A 193 -12.24 8.56 -6.94
N LEU A 194 -12.09 7.73 -5.90
CA LEU A 194 -12.87 7.87 -4.67
C LEU A 194 -12.56 9.21 -3.97
N GLU A 195 -11.30 9.63 -3.92
CA GLU A 195 -10.90 10.92 -3.35
C GLU A 195 -11.52 12.09 -4.12
N TRP A 196 -11.51 12.05 -5.46
CA TRP A 196 -12.12 13.09 -6.28
C TRP A 196 -13.63 13.17 -6.07
N VAL A 197 -14.31 12.03 -6.07
CA VAL A 197 -15.77 11.95 -5.89
C VAL A 197 -16.16 12.39 -4.49
N HIS A 198 -15.49 11.88 -3.47
CA HIS A 198 -15.82 12.19 -2.08
C HIS A 198 -15.60 13.67 -1.75
N SER A 199 -14.48 14.27 -2.21
CA SER A 199 -14.16 15.67 -1.98
C SER A 199 -15.10 16.65 -2.70
N ASP A 200 -15.74 16.21 -3.79
CA ASP A 200 -16.81 16.97 -4.47
C ASP A 200 -18.19 16.78 -3.82
N GLY A 201 -18.26 16.01 -2.73
CA GLY A 201 -19.52 15.66 -2.07
C GLY A 201 -20.37 14.65 -2.84
N GLY A 202 -19.73 13.85 -3.72
CA GLY A 202 -20.37 12.75 -4.47
C GLY A 202 -20.62 11.50 -3.62
N GLY A 203 -20.26 11.52 -2.34
CA GLY A 203 -20.40 10.40 -1.42
C GLY A 203 -19.27 9.39 -1.53
N THR A 204 -19.55 8.19 -1.08
CA THR A 204 -18.70 7.01 -1.25
C THR A 204 -19.30 6.12 -2.34
N PHE A 205 -18.54 5.18 -2.91
CA PHE A 205 -19.10 4.26 -3.90
C PHE A 205 -20.09 3.29 -3.27
N VAL A 206 -19.82 2.90 -2.03
CA VAL A 206 -20.67 2.00 -1.25
C VAL A 206 -20.84 2.58 0.15
N ASP A 207 -22.05 2.54 0.67
CA ASP A 207 -22.34 2.84 2.08
C ASP A 207 -21.83 1.69 2.96
N ASN A 208 -20.93 2.00 3.87
CA ASN A 208 -20.27 1.00 4.73
C ASN A 208 -21.20 0.34 5.75
N THR A 209 -22.38 0.92 6.01
CA THR A 209 -23.34 0.39 6.96
C THR A 209 -24.32 -0.56 6.29
N THR A 210 -24.78 -0.18 5.09
CA THR A 210 -25.84 -0.91 4.38
C THR A 210 -25.30 -1.80 3.25
N GLY A 211 -24.05 -1.60 2.81
CA GLY A 211 -23.45 -2.26 1.66
C GLY A 211 -24.07 -1.84 0.31
N GLN A 212 -24.90 -0.79 0.29
CA GLN A 212 -25.57 -0.33 -0.90
C GLN A 212 -24.76 0.72 -1.64
N ILE A 213 -24.97 0.82 -2.96
CA ILE A 213 -24.37 1.88 -3.77
C ILE A 213 -24.91 3.23 -3.30
N SER A 214 -24.01 4.15 -2.91
CA SER A 214 -24.34 5.46 -2.34
C SER A 214 -23.74 6.62 -3.13
N ILE A 215 -23.55 6.45 -4.42
CA ILE A 215 -22.90 7.43 -5.28
C ILE A 215 -23.90 8.50 -5.76
N ASP A 216 -23.55 9.78 -5.66
CA ASP A 216 -24.24 10.87 -6.36
C ASP A 216 -23.74 10.91 -7.81
N VAL A 217 -24.56 10.43 -8.74
CA VAL A 217 -24.17 10.28 -10.15
C VAL A 217 -23.76 11.59 -10.80
N ALA A 218 -24.46 12.70 -10.49
CA ALA A 218 -24.17 14.00 -11.11
C ALA A 218 -22.83 14.57 -10.63
N LYS A 219 -22.58 14.55 -9.34
CA LYS A 219 -21.31 15.02 -8.75
C LYS A 219 -20.13 14.12 -9.14
N THR A 220 -20.36 12.82 -9.18
CA THR A 220 -19.35 11.85 -9.63
C THR A 220 -18.98 12.07 -11.09
N GLY A 221 -19.97 12.32 -11.97
CA GLY A 221 -19.70 12.65 -13.36
C GLY A 221 -18.84 13.91 -13.48
N GLY A 222 -19.15 14.96 -12.74
CA GLY A 222 -18.34 16.20 -12.71
C GLY A 222 -16.90 15.97 -12.24
N ALA A 223 -16.70 15.13 -11.22
CA ALA A 223 -15.36 14.78 -10.74
C ALA A 223 -14.54 14.02 -11.80
N PHE A 224 -15.17 13.08 -12.49
CA PHE A 224 -14.51 12.31 -13.55
C PHE A 224 -14.24 13.14 -14.80
N ASP A 225 -15.17 14.00 -15.21
CA ASP A 225 -14.96 14.92 -16.33
C ASP A 225 -13.77 15.85 -16.08
N ARG A 226 -13.67 16.38 -14.87
CA ARG A 226 -12.52 17.20 -14.45
C ARG A 226 -11.21 16.41 -14.52
N ALA A 227 -11.18 15.20 -13.97
CA ALA A 227 -9.98 14.35 -14.00
C ALA A 227 -9.58 13.99 -15.44
N ALA A 228 -10.56 13.67 -16.30
CA ALA A 228 -10.31 13.43 -17.72
C ALA A 228 -9.71 14.65 -18.42
N GLN A 229 -10.17 15.88 -18.08
CA GLN A 229 -9.62 17.13 -18.63
C GLN A 229 -8.18 17.41 -18.19
N TRP A 230 -7.71 16.86 -17.07
CA TRP A 230 -6.32 17.01 -16.67
C TRP A 230 -5.36 16.26 -17.60
N VAL A 231 -5.81 15.13 -18.19
CA VAL A 231 -4.97 14.30 -19.07
C VAL A 231 -4.65 15.07 -20.37
N GLY A 232 -3.37 15.26 -20.62
CA GLY A 232 -2.88 16.02 -21.78
C GLY A 232 -2.93 17.54 -21.59
N THR A 233 -3.40 18.05 -20.45
CA THR A 233 -3.36 19.48 -20.09
C THR A 233 -2.36 19.74 -18.96
N ILE A 234 -2.77 19.62 -17.70
CA ILE A 234 -1.85 19.75 -16.55
C ILE A 234 -1.14 18.41 -16.20
N SER A 235 -1.66 17.29 -16.65
CA SER A 235 -1.02 15.97 -16.55
C SER A 235 -0.54 15.49 -17.91
N PRO A 236 0.60 14.80 -18.00
CA PRO A 236 1.04 14.23 -19.27
C PRO A 236 0.09 13.12 -19.70
N LYS A 237 -0.04 12.87 -21.02
CA LYS A 237 -0.87 11.74 -21.52
C LYS A 237 -0.39 10.40 -21.00
N THR A 238 0.88 10.27 -20.72
CA THR A 238 1.51 9.06 -20.15
C THR A 238 1.04 8.76 -18.73
N VAL A 239 0.37 9.72 -18.04
CA VAL A 239 -0.20 9.50 -16.70
C VAL A 239 -1.15 8.31 -16.66
N LEU A 240 -1.82 7.99 -17.76
CA LEU A 240 -2.68 6.81 -17.91
C LEU A 240 -1.94 5.46 -17.83
N GLY A 241 -0.62 5.48 -17.77
CA GLY A 241 0.23 4.31 -17.54
C GLY A 241 0.97 4.35 -16.20
N PHE A 242 0.77 5.41 -15.39
CA PHE A 242 1.48 5.56 -14.12
C PHE A 242 0.79 4.78 -13.00
N GLY A 243 1.57 3.99 -12.28
CA GLY A 243 1.31 3.59 -10.91
C GLY A 243 2.04 4.52 -9.93
N GLU A 244 2.19 4.07 -8.69
CA GLU A 244 2.83 4.83 -7.61
C GLU A 244 4.27 5.24 -7.96
N GLU A 245 5.06 4.28 -8.46
CA GLU A 245 6.48 4.47 -8.69
C GLU A 245 6.77 5.39 -9.88
N GLU A 246 5.98 5.32 -10.95
CA GLU A 246 6.12 6.22 -12.09
C GLU A 246 5.76 7.65 -11.70
N ALA A 247 4.64 7.86 -10.98
CA ALA A 247 4.24 9.19 -10.50
C ALA A 247 5.30 9.76 -9.54
N ARG A 248 5.77 8.93 -8.59
CA ARG A 248 6.83 9.29 -7.64
C ARG A 248 8.12 9.66 -8.36
N SER A 249 8.54 8.90 -9.34
CA SER A 249 9.76 9.14 -10.10
C SER A 249 9.73 10.50 -10.81
N VAL A 250 8.61 10.84 -11.47
CA VAL A 250 8.47 12.15 -12.13
C VAL A 250 8.58 13.28 -11.11
N PHE A 251 7.90 13.15 -9.96
CA PHE A 251 7.89 14.19 -8.93
C PHE A 251 9.26 14.35 -8.24
N GLN A 252 9.90 13.24 -7.85
CA GLN A 252 11.21 13.25 -7.18
C GLN A 252 12.33 13.78 -8.08
N ASN A 253 12.25 13.55 -9.39
CA ASN A 253 13.15 14.14 -10.37
C ASN A 253 12.85 15.64 -10.62
N GLY A 254 11.90 16.20 -9.90
CA GLY A 254 11.53 17.60 -9.97
C GLY A 254 10.74 17.99 -11.22
N ASN A 255 10.12 17.05 -11.93
CA ASN A 255 9.42 17.27 -13.19
C ASN A 255 7.89 17.41 -13.05
N ALA A 256 7.39 17.56 -11.82
CA ALA A 256 5.99 17.89 -11.58
C ALA A 256 5.83 18.89 -10.43
N ALA A 257 4.77 19.71 -10.49
CA ALA A 257 4.43 20.67 -9.43
C ALA A 257 3.65 19.99 -8.29
N PHE A 258 2.75 19.11 -8.65
CA PHE A 258 1.92 18.36 -7.72
C PHE A 258 1.97 16.85 -8.03
N MET A 259 1.81 16.06 -6.99
CA MET A 259 1.68 14.61 -7.09
C MET A 259 0.65 14.12 -6.07
N ARG A 260 -0.30 13.26 -6.51
CA ARG A 260 -1.02 12.41 -5.58
C ARG A 260 -0.20 11.12 -5.41
N ASN A 261 0.03 10.74 -4.19
CA ASN A 261 0.65 9.47 -3.84
C ASN A 261 0.35 9.13 -2.37
N TRP A 262 0.82 8.01 -1.94
CA TRP A 262 0.68 7.58 -0.55
C TRP A 262 1.71 8.20 0.39
#